data_e2c3b9b10d890fd1759ae02766ecf2c5
#
_entry.id   e2c3b9b10d890fd1759ae02766ecf2c5
#
_cell.length_a   1.000
_cell.length_b   1.000
_cell.length_c   1.000
_cell.angle_alpha   90.00
_cell.angle_beta   90.00
_cell.angle_gamma   90.00
#
_symmetry.space_group_name_H-M   'P 1'
#
loop_
_entity.id
_entity.type
_entity.pdbx_description
1 polymer ?
#
loop_
_entity_poly.entity_id
_entity_poly.type
_entity_poly.pdbx_seq_one_letter_code
_entity_poly.pdbx_strand_id
1 'polypeptide(L)'
;MSKSESFKGKYVCVTGGSRGIGKSIALEFAQNGCNIAFNYLRNHDAAERTKREITDLGVKCLKIKAHLGEPEKIQEMFKIVGDEFGKLDILINNAASGVQRSAESLETKHWDWTMNINARAPWLC
;
A
#
# COMPACT_ATOMS: atom_id res chain seq x y z
N MET A 1 -28.08 1.14 -9.66
CA MET A 1 -27.02 0.32 -9.04
C MET A 1 -26.27 1.12 -8.00
N SER A 2 -26.10 0.58 -6.82
CA SER A 2 -25.35 1.28 -5.77
C SER A 2 -23.85 1.27 -6.09
N LYS A 3 -23.08 2.21 -5.51
CA LYS A 3 -21.62 2.25 -5.67
C LYS A 3 -20.97 0.96 -5.18
N SER A 4 -21.49 0.35 -4.10
CA SER A 4 -20.94 -0.89 -3.54
C SER A 4 -21.00 -2.06 -4.50
N GLU A 5 -22.00 -2.13 -5.36
CA GLU A 5 -22.12 -3.21 -6.35
C GLU A 5 -21.05 -3.11 -7.42
N SER A 6 -20.68 -1.88 -7.83
CA SER A 6 -19.64 -1.65 -8.84
C SER A 6 -18.26 -2.13 -8.39
N PHE A 7 -17.97 -2.03 -7.08
CA PHE A 7 -16.67 -2.38 -6.51
C PHE A 7 -16.64 -3.75 -5.85
N LYS A 8 -17.79 -4.31 -5.54
CA LYS A 8 -17.90 -5.57 -4.80
C LYS A 8 -17.07 -6.68 -5.46
N GLY A 9 -16.21 -7.29 -4.66
CA GLY A 9 -15.37 -8.40 -5.11
C GLY A 9 -14.11 -8.01 -5.85
N LYS A 10 -13.89 -6.71 -6.10
CA LYS A 10 -12.66 -6.25 -6.75
C LYS A 10 -11.47 -6.34 -5.80
N TYR A 11 -10.29 -6.44 -6.38
CA TYR A 11 -9.04 -6.55 -5.64
C TYR A 11 -8.26 -5.25 -5.77
N VAL A 12 -7.95 -4.63 -4.64
CA VAL A 12 -7.32 -3.31 -4.56
C VAL A 12 -6.02 -3.41 -3.76
N CYS A 13 -4.95 -2.84 -4.29
CA CYS A 13 -3.70 -2.68 -3.55
C CYS A 13 -3.48 -1.20 -3.24
N VAL A 14 -3.22 -0.88 -1.97
CA VAL A 14 -2.92 0.47 -1.51
C VAL A 14 -1.52 0.46 -0.92
N THR A 15 -0.58 1.11 -1.56
CA THR A 15 0.76 1.22 -0.97
C THR A 15 0.71 2.21 0.20
N GLY A 16 1.39 1.86 1.31
CA GLY A 16 1.33 2.67 2.52
C GLY A 16 -0.04 2.68 3.19
N GLY A 17 -0.79 1.58 3.10
CA GLY A 17 -2.17 1.50 3.56
C GLY A 17 -2.37 1.24 5.06
N SER A 18 -1.30 1.16 5.85
CA SER A 18 -1.42 0.78 7.27
C SER A 18 -1.90 1.91 8.18
N ARG A 19 -1.82 3.15 7.73
CA ARG A 19 -2.19 4.33 8.54
C ARG A 19 -2.49 5.53 7.64
N GLY A 20 -3.01 6.59 8.25
CA GLY A 20 -3.22 7.89 7.59
C GLY A 20 -4.12 7.81 6.39
N ILE A 21 -3.76 8.54 5.33
CA ILE A 21 -4.54 8.64 4.10
C ILE A 21 -4.71 7.26 3.44
N GLY A 22 -3.63 6.48 3.37
CA GLY A 22 -3.68 5.15 2.78
C GLY A 22 -4.65 4.22 3.48
N LYS A 23 -4.67 4.24 4.83
CA LYS A 23 -5.62 3.47 5.61
C LYS A 23 -7.06 3.90 5.33
N SER A 24 -7.31 5.21 5.26
CA SER A 24 -8.65 5.73 4.96
C SER A 24 -9.12 5.28 3.58
N ILE A 25 -8.24 5.31 2.59
CA ILE A 25 -8.54 4.81 1.24
C ILE A 25 -8.87 3.31 1.27
N ALA A 26 -8.04 2.53 1.95
CA ALA A 26 -8.24 1.08 2.05
C ALA A 26 -9.58 0.74 2.72
N LEU A 27 -9.92 1.44 3.81
CA LEU A 27 -11.19 1.22 4.51
C LEU A 27 -12.40 1.60 3.64
N GLU A 28 -12.30 2.68 2.88
CA GLU A 28 -13.39 3.10 1.98
C GLU A 28 -13.65 2.04 0.90
N PHE A 29 -12.60 1.50 0.28
CA PHE A 29 -12.76 0.40 -0.67
C PHE A 29 -13.32 -0.85 0.00
N ALA A 30 -12.82 -1.19 1.19
CA ALA A 30 -13.31 -2.36 1.93
C ALA A 30 -14.79 -2.25 2.29
N GLN A 31 -15.26 -1.06 2.67
CA GLN A 31 -16.67 -0.79 2.95
C GLN A 31 -17.54 -0.99 1.71
N ASN A 32 -16.98 -0.86 0.53
CA ASN A 32 -17.67 -1.10 -0.74
C ASN A 32 -17.46 -2.53 -1.27
N GLY A 33 -16.95 -3.43 -0.43
CA GLY A 33 -16.84 -4.85 -0.75
C GLY A 33 -15.58 -5.27 -1.48
N CYS A 34 -14.57 -4.40 -1.54
CA CYS A 34 -13.29 -4.74 -2.16
C CYS A 34 -12.39 -5.53 -1.22
N ASN A 35 -11.64 -6.47 -1.79
CA ASN A 35 -10.56 -7.15 -1.09
C ASN A 35 -9.31 -6.26 -1.16
N ILE A 36 -8.57 -6.18 -0.07
CA ILE A 36 -7.49 -5.20 0.08
C ILE A 36 -6.14 -5.88 0.30
N ALA A 37 -5.14 -5.44 -0.44
CA ALA A 37 -3.74 -5.66 -0.10
C ALA A 37 -3.12 -4.31 0.23
N PHE A 38 -2.29 -4.25 1.24
CA PHE A 38 -1.52 -3.05 1.54
C PHE A 38 -0.13 -3.42 2.03
N ASN A 39 0.83 -2.50 1.84
CA ASN A 39 2.15 -2.69 2.41
C ASN A 39 2.42 -1.72 3.55
N TYR A 40 3.37 -2.08 4.37
CA TYR A 40 3.92 -1.26 5.44
C TYR A 40 5.41 -1.56 5.58
N LEU A 41 6.15 -0.71 6.26
CA LEU A 41 7.59 -0.91 6.44
C LEU A 41 7.96 -1.22 7.89
N ARG A 42 7.52 -0.41 8.85
CA ARG A 42 8.02 -0.48 10.22
C ARG A 42 6.94 -0.72 11.28
N ASN A 43 5.82 -0.05 11.18
CA ASN A 43 4.81 -0.10 12.23
C ASN A 43 3.92 -1.33 12.09
N HIS A 44 4.42 -2.45 12.59
CA HIS A 44 3.71 -3.72 12.54
C HIS A 44 2.38 -3.69 13.28
N ASP A 45 2.32 -3.02 14.44
CA ASP A 45 1.09 -2.96 15.23
C ASP A 45 -0.01 -2.18 14.51
N ALA A 46 0.34 -1.07 13.87
CA ALA A 46 -0.61 -0.30 13.06
C ALA A 46 -1.10 -1.13 11.87
N ALA A 47 -0.21 -1.88 11.23
CA ALA A 47 -0.58 -2.76 10.12
C ALA A 47 -1.54 -3.86 10.57
N GLU A 48 -1.29 -4.47 11.73
CA GLU A 48 -2.15 -5.51 12.27
C GLU A 48 -3.54 -4.98 12.62
N ARG A 49 -3.61 -3.80 13.25
CA ARG A 49 -4.89 -3.15 13.56
C ARG A 49 -5.68 -2.85 12.29
N THR A 50 -5.01 -2.31 11.26
CA THR A 50 -5.65 -1.98 9.98
C THR A 50 -6.18 -3.24 9.30
N LYS A 51 -5.38 -4.32 9.27
CA LYS A 51 -5.85 -5.60 8.73
C LYS A 51 -7.10 -6.09 9.44
N ARG A 52 -7.13 -6.00 10.77
CA ARG A 52 -8.27 -6.43 11.57
C ARG A 52 -9.51 -5.60 11.24
N GLU A 53 -9.37 -4.28 11.16
CA GLU A 53 -10.48 -3.40 10.79
C GLU A 53 -11.04 -3.73 9.41
N ILE A 54 -10.16 -4.02 8.45
CA ILE A 54 -10.57 -4.39 7.09
C ILE A 54 -11.28 -5.74 7.08
N THR A 55 -10.71 -6.75 7.73
CA THR A 55 -11.34 -8.08 7.77
C THR A 55 -12.66 -8.09 8.52
N ASP A 56 -12.84 -7.23 9.50
CA ASP A 56 -14.11 -7.08 10.21
C ASP A 56 -15.23 -6.56 9.30
N LEU A 57 -14.89 -5.96 8.16
CA LEU A 57 -15.86 -5.53 7.15
C LEU A 57 -16.29 -6.67 6.22
N GLY A 58 -15.74 -7.87 6.41
CA GLY A 58 -16.15 -9.07 5.67
C GLY A 58 -15.39 -9.32 4.37
N VAL A 59 -14.30 -8.60 4.12
CA VAL A 59 -13.46 -8.78 2.93
C VAL A 59 -12.11 -9.39 3.28
N LYS A 60 -11.39 -9.86 2.26
CA LYS A 60 -10.04 -10.37 2.43
C LYS A 60 -9.06 -9.22 2.60
N CYS A 61 -8.02 -9.42 3.40
CA CYS A 61 -6.96 -8.43 3.56
C CYS A 61 -5.59 -9.10 3.63
N LEU A 62 -4.67 -8.65 2.78
CA LEU A 62 -3.26 -9.01 2.83
C LEU A 62 -2.47 -7.83 3.37
N LYS A 63 -1.74 -8.02 4.47
CA LYS A 63 -0.76 -7.04 4.92
C LYS A 63 0.62 -7.56 4.56
N ILE A 64 1.43 -6.75 3.90
CA ILE A 64 2.71 -7.17 3.36
C ILE A 64 3.78 -6.20 3.83
N LYS A 65 4.81 -6.71 4.51
CA LYS A 65 5.97 -5.91 4.86
C LYS A 65 6.87 -5.79 3.64
N ALA A 66 7.03 -4.59 3.11
CA ALA A 66 7.86 -4.35 1.94
C ALA A 66 8.39 -2.93 1.92
N HIS A 67 9.70 -2.80 1.72
CA HIS A 67 10.35 -1.50 1.53
C HIS A 67 10.29 -1.15 0.04
N LEU A 68 9.50 -0.14 -0.30
CA LEU A 68 9.29 0.23 -1.71
C LEU A 68 10.50 0.90 -2.36
N GLY A 69 11.52 1.25 -1.59
CA GLY A 69 12.80 1.69 -2.12
C GLY A 69 13.66 0.57 -2.69
N GLU A 70 13.25 -0.68 -2.53
CA GLU A 70 13.97 -1.87 -3.01
C GLU A 70 13.14 -2.58 -4.09
N PRO A 71 13.60 -2.57 -5.37
CA PRO A 71 12.84 -3.17 -6.46
C PRO A 71 12.48 -4.65 -6.23
N GLU A 72 13.38 -5.42 -5.62
CA GLU A 72 13.15 -6.83 -5.32
C GLU A 72 11.97 -7.03 -4.36
N LYS A 73 11.82 -6.11 -3.40
CA LYS A 73 10.72 -6.17 -2.44
C LYS A 73 9.38 -5.84 -3.07
N ILE A 74 9.39 -4.95 -4.05
CA ILE A 74 8.18 -4.66 -4.84
C ILE A 74 7.77 -5.91 -5.63
N GLN A 75 8.71 -6.59 -6.28
CA GLN A 75 8.44 -7.81 -7.01
C GLN A 75 7.88 -8.90 -6.10
N GLU A 76 8.50 -9.10 -4.92
CA GLU A 76 8.01 -10.06 -3.93
C GLU A 76 6.58 -9.74 -3.48
N MET A 77 6.30 -8.46 -3.24
CA MET A 77 4.97 -8.01 -2.82
C MET A 77 3.90 -8.37 -3.87
N PHE A 78 4.14 -8.05 -5.14
CA PHE A 78 3.18 -8.34 -6.19
C PHE A 78 3.08 -9.83 -6.50
N LYS A 79 4.15 -10.60 -6.26
CA LYS A 79 4.06 -12.06 -6.32
C LYS A 79 3.09 -12.60 -5.27
N ILE A 80 3.17 -12.09 -4.04
CA ILE A 80 2.23 -12.47 -2.96
C ILE A 80 0.80 -12.11 -3.35
N VAL A 81 0.58 -10.89 -3.86
CA VAL A 81 -0.75 -10.47 -4.31
C VAL A 81 -1.28 -11.39 -5.40
N GLY A 82 -0.44 -11.72 -6.38
CA GLY A 82 -0.81 -12.63 -7.45
C GLY A 82 -1.13 -14.04 -6.97
N ASP A 83 -0.32 -14.57 -6.06
CA ASP A 83 -0.54 -15.92 -5.52
C ASP A 83 -1.82 -16.00 -4.67
N GLU A 84 -2.10 -14.95 -3.87
CA GLU A 84 -3.24 -14.96 -2.94
C GLU A 84 -4.54 -14.47 -3.56
N PHE A 85 -4.48 -13.44 -4.41
CA PHE A 85 -5.67 -12.85 -5.03
C PHE A 85 -5.92 -13.35 -6.47
N GLY A 86 -4.87 -13.75 -7.17
CA GLY A 86 -4.96 -14.19 -8.56
C GLY A 86 -5.06 -13.04 -9.58
N LYS A 87 -5.40 -11.84 -9.12
CA LYS A 87 -5.51 -10.65 -9.96
C LYS A 87 -5.46 -9.38 -9.12
N LEU A 88 -5.32 -8.25 -9.79
CA LEU A 88 -5.43 -6.93 -9.18
C LEU A 88 -6.23 -6.03 -10.12
N ASP A 89 -7.28 -5.40 -9.59
CA ASP A 89 -8.15 -4.52 -10.38
C ASP A 89 -7.74 -3.05 -10.24
N ILE A 90 -7.30 -2.64 -9.04
CA ILE A 90 -7.01 -1.24 -8.73
C ILE A 90 -5.72 -1.15 -7.94
N LEU A 91 -4.84 -0.25 -8.34
CA LEU A 91 -3.61 0.07 -7.61
C LEU A 91 -3.64 1.54 -7.21
N ILE A 92 -3.47 1.80 -5.91
CA ILE A 92 -3.37 3.16 -5.37
C ILE A 92 -1.94 3.37 -4.89
N ASN A 93 -1.20 4.20 -5.59
CA ASN A 93 0.16 4.57 -5.23
C ASN A 93 0.12 5.73 -4.22
N ASN A 94 -0.01 5.38 -2.93
CA ASN A 94 -0.11 6.34 -1.83
C ASN A 94 1.18 6.47 -1.03
N ALA A 95 2.02 5.45 -0.98
CA ALA A 95 3.22 5.46 -0.16
C ALA A 95 4.16 6.60 -0.58
N ALA A 96 4.69 7.30 0.42
CA ALA A 96 5.63 8.39 0.21
C ALA A 96 6.59 8.48 1.39
N SER A 97 7.73 9.08 1.16
CA SER A 97 8.71 9.36 2.19
C SER A 97 9.52 10.60 1.80
N GLY A 98 10.21 11.18 2.76
CA GLY A 98 11.05 12.34 2.50
C GLY A 98 12.03 12.59 3.63
N VAL A 99 12.88 13.58 3.42
CA VAL A 99 13.89 14.00 4.39
C VAL A 99 13.79 15.51 4.56
N GLN A 100 13.62 15.94 5.80
CA GLN A 100 13.60 17.37 6.14
C GLN A 100 14.92 17.76 6.78
N ARG A 101 15.74 18.49 6.03
CA ARG A 101 17.03 19.01 6.47
C ARG A 101 17.30 20.32 5.76
N SER A 102 18.23 21.13 6.30
CA SER A 102 18.69 22.31 5.57
C SER A 102 19.33 21.88 4.25
N ALA A 103 19.25 22.74 3.24
CA ALA A 103 19.81 22.42 1.92
C ALA A 103 21.29 22.05 2.00
N GLU A 104 22.02 22.70 2.91
CA GLU A 104 23.47 22.48 3.10
C GLU A 104 23.79 21.09 3.65
N SER A 105 22.86 20.47 4.39
CA SER A 105 23.08 19.16 5.00
C SER A 105 22.47 18.01 4.22
N LEU A 106 21.82 18.27 3.07
CA LEU A 106 21.29 17.23 2.20
C LEU A 106 22.44 16.55 1.45
N GLU A 107 22.35 15.24 1.35
CA GLU A 107 23.32 14.39 0.66
C GLU A 107 22.62 13.61 -0.46
N THR A 108 23.41 13.06 -1.37
CA THR A 108 22.89 12.25 -2.49
C THR A 108 22.01 11.10 -1.99
N LYS A 109 22.36 10.48 -0.86
CA LYS A 109 21.55 9.39 -0.30
C LYS A 109 20.13 9.83 0.04
N HIS A 110 19.93 11.09 0.42
CA HIS A 110 18.61 11.64 0.74
C HIS A 110 17.77 11.81 -0.53
N TRP A 111 18.40 12.23 -1.62
CA TRP A 111 17.78 12.29 -2.94
C TRP A 111 17.36 10.89 -3.39
N ASP A 112 18.28 9.93 -3.32
CA ASP A 112 18.03 8.55 -3.75
C ASP A 112 16.88 7.94 -2.96
N TRP A 113 16.87 8.09 -1.66
CA TRP A 113 15.80 7.60 -0.79
C TRP A 113 14.45 8.15 -1.23
N THR A 114 14.37 9.47 -1.37
CA THR A 114 13.11 10.17 -1.70
C THR A 114 12.62 9.78 -3.10
N MET A 115 13.49 9.81 -4.08
CA MET A 115 13.13 9.50 -5.46
C MET A 115 12.81 8.03 -5.67
N ASN A 116 13.53 7.14 -5.00
CA ASN A 116 13.28 5.71 -5.11
C ASN A 116 11.90 5.32 -4.59
N ILE A 117 11.43 5.97 -3.52
CA ILE A 117 10.11 5.69 -2.94
C ILE A 117 9.02 6.47 -3.65
N ASN A 118 9.20 7.76 -3.91
CA ASN A 118 8.13 8.62 -4.40
C ASN A 118 7.94 8.60 -5.92
N ALA A 119 9.01 8.34 -6.67
CA ALA A 119 8.97 8.36 -8.14
C ALA A 119 9.19 6.99 -8.74
N ARG A 120 10.26 6.28 -8.36
CA ARG A 120 10.58 4.98 -8.95
C ARG A 120 9.61 3.90 -8.53
N ALA A 121 9.24 3.83 -7.24
CA ALA A 121 8.36 2.76 -6.76
C ALA A 121 6.99 2.77 -7.45
N PRO A 122 6.29 3.91 -7.61
CA PRO A 122 5.04 3.92 -8.37
C PRO A 122 5.19 3.40 -9.80
N TRP A 123 6.31 3.68 -10.44
CA TRP A 123 6.59 3.19 -11.78
C TRP A 123 6.82 1.67 -11.80
N LEU A 124 7.48 1.13 -10.76
CA LEU A 124 7.73 -0.31 -10.65
C LEU A 124 6.48 -1.10 -10.22
N CYS A 125 5.59 -0.46 -9.44
CA CYS A 125 4.33 -1.08 -9.07
C CYS A 125 3.38 -1.14 -10.28
#